data_357459e5ac8f20ef819a72fbb694e7c3
#
_entry.id   357459e5ac8f20ef819a72fbb694e7c3
#
_cell.length_a   1.000
_cell.length_b   1.000
_cell.length_c   1.000
_cell.angle_alpha   90.00
_cell.angle_beta   90.00
_cell.angle_gamma   90.00
#
_symmetry.space_group_name_H-M   'P 1'
#
loop_
_entity.id
_entity.type
_entity.pdbx_description
1 polymer ?
#
loop_
_entity_poly.entity_id
_entity_poly.type
_entity_poly.pdbx_seq_one_letter_code
_entity_poly.pdbx_strand_id
1 'polypeptide(L)'
;MNIQTALNKAYLNLKKNKIKSANLDCEILMSDVIKKDRSYIIMNQEKTLSKKDLDNFNYLIEKRKKGEPIAYLTGKKDFWKHEFKVSKDILIPRPDSELIVEHILEVTKNRSKLNVLDIGVGSGCLLLSVLKERPNFYGVGIDINQKCI
;
A
#
# COMPACT_ATOMS: atom_id res chain seq x y z
N MET A 1 7.43 -5.71 25.98
CA MET A 1 5.98 -5.55 25.75
C MET A 1 5.58 -6.56 24.69
N ASN A 2 4.48 -7.30 24.88
CA ASN A 2 4.00 -8.23 23.85
C ASN A 2 3.18 -7.51 22.76
N ILE A 3 2.93 -8.24 21.66
CA ILE A 3 2.20 -7.71 20.49
C ILE A 3 0.82 -7.19 20.88
N GLN A 4 0.05 -7.98 21.65
CA GLN A 4 -1.30 -7.60 22.09
C GLN A 4 -1.33 -6.28 22.85
N THR A 5 -0.44 -6.13 23.82
CA THR A 5 -0.37 -4.91 24.62
C THR A 5 0.01 -3.69 23.77
N ALA A 6 0.95 -3.87 22.83
CA ALA A 6 1.35 -2.80 21.92
C ALA A 6 0.19 -2.38 20.99
N LEU A 7 -0.51 -3.35 20.40
CA LEU A 7 -1.68 -3.10 19.54
C LEU A 7 -2.80 -2.39 20.31
N ASN A 8 -3.13 -2.85 21.51
CA ASN A 8 -4.19 -2.23 22.31
C ASN A 8 -3.89 -0.76 22.66
N LYS A 9 -2.65 -0.47 23.06
CA LYS A 9 -2.23 0.92 23.33
C LYS A 9 -2.31 1.78 22.07
N ALA A 10 -1.82 1.28 20.94
CA ALA A 10 -1.85 1.98 19.66
C ALA A 10 -3.29 2.22 19.19
N TYR A 11 -4.16 1.20 19.26
CA TYR A 11 -5.58 1.32 18.93
C TYR A 11 -6.26 2.44 19.72
N LEU A 12 -6.11 2.44 21.05
CA LEU A 12 -6.70 3.47 21.91
C LEU A 12 -6.19 4.87 21.54
N ASN A 13 -4.90 5.00 21.24
CA ASN A 13 -4.29 6.26 20.80
C ASN A 13 -4.89 6.74 19.47
N LEU A 14 -4.96 5.90 18.44
CA LEU A 14 -5.53 6.26 17.14
C LEU A 14 -7.04 6.54 17.22
N LYS A 15 -7.79 5.74 17.99
CA LYS A 15 -9.22 5.94 18.21
C LYS A 15 -9.53 7.28 18.88
N LYS A 16 -8.76 7.66 19.91
CA LYS A 16 -8.87 8.97 20.56
C LYS A 16 -8.64 10.12 19.58
N ASN A 17 -7.81 9.91 18.56
CA ASN A 17 -7.55 10.88 17.50
C ASN A 17 -8.49 10.72 16.28
N LYS A 18 -9.65 10.06 16.46
CA LYS A 18 -10.72 9.92 15.46
C LYS A 18 -10.33 9.18 14.19
N ILE A 19 -9.30 8.34 14.21
CA ILE A 19 -8.93 7.47 13.10
C ILE A 19 -9.95 6.32 13.02
N LYS A 20 -10.79 6.32 11.99
CA LYS A 20 -11.87 5.31 11.84
C LYS A 20 -11.34 3.89 11.64
N SER A 21 -10.21 3.73 10.94
CA SER A 21 -9.56 2.45 10.63
C SER A 21 -8.54 2.01 11.70
N ALA A 22 -8.59 2.58 12.92
CA ALA A 22 -7.56 2.42 13.95
C ALA A 22 -7.10 0.97 14.18
N ASN A 23 -8.02 0.02 14.24
CA ASN A 23 -7.66 -1.40 14.46
C ASN A 23 -6.86 -1.96 13.29
N LEU A 24 -7.40 -1.82 12.08
CA LEU A 24 -6.74 -2.28 10.85
C LEU A 24 -5.38 -1.60 10.64
N ASP A 25 -5.30 -0.30 10.88
CA ASP A 25 -4.07 0.48 10.73
C ASP A 25 -2.97 -0.04 11.68
N CYS A 26 -3.32 -0.34 12.95
CA CYS A 26 -2.38 -0.91 13.90
C CYS A 26 -1.84 -2.28 13.45
N GLU A 27 -2.72 -3.15 12.96
CA GLU A 27 -2.32 -4.47 12.49
C GLU A 27 -1.40 -4.38 11.26
N ILE A 28 -1.74 -3.52 10.29
CA ILE A 28 -0.92 -3.31 9.08
C ILE A 28 0.47 -2.77 9.47
N LEU A 29 0.53 -1.76 10.32
CA LEU A 29 1.80 -1.18 10.74
C LEU A 29 2.65 -2.15 11.57
N MET A 30 2.01 -2.96 12.44
CA MET A 30 2.71 -4.00 13.17
C MET A 30 3.28 -5.07 12.21
N SER A 31 2.46 -5.52 11.25
CA SER A 31 2.88 -6.48 10.21
C SER A 31 4.09 -5.97 9.43
N ASP A 32 4.07 -4.70 9.06
CA ASP A 32 5.18 -4.09 8.33
C ASP A 32 6.45 -3.98 9.17
N VAL A 33 6.34 -3.63 10.45
CA VAL A 33 7.49 -3.53 11.37
C VAL A 33 8.16 -4.88 11.60
N ILE A 34 7.41 -5.92 11.91
CA ILE A 34 7.97 -7.25 12.22
C ILE A 34 8.16 -8.14 10.98
N LYS A 35 7.77 -7.64 9.79
CA LYS A 35 7.86 -8.35 8.51
C LYS A 35 7.17 -9.72 8.54
N LYS A 36 5.96 -9.74 9.10
CA LYS A 36 5.07 -10.89 9.16
C LYS A 36 3.67 -10.48 8.70
N ASP A 37 2.88 -11.45 8.22
CA ASP A 37 1.52 -11.19 7.82
C ASP A 37 0.58 -10.94 9.02
N ARG A 38 -0.64 -10.50 8.73
CA ARG A 38 -1.64 -10.22 9.77
C ARG A 38 -2.08 -11.48 10.50
N SER A 39 -2.11 -12.63 9.83
CA SER A 39 -2.44 -13.91 10.46
C SER A 39 -1.44 -14.26 11.55
N TYR A 40 -0.15 -14.05 11.27
CA TYR A 40 0.90 -14.22 12.26
C TYR A 40 0.69 -13.31 13.49
N ILE A 41 0.35 -12.04 13.29
CA ILE A 41 0.06 -11.09 14.36
C ILE A 41 -1.05 -11.61 15.29
N ILE A 42 -2.15 -12.08 14.68
CA ILE A 42 -3.32 -12.58 15.39
C ILE A 42 -2.99 -13.86 16.20
N MET A 43 -2.19 -14.76 15.63
CA MET A 43 -1.84 -16.04 16.24
C MET A 43 -0.73 -15.93 17.30
N ASN A 44 0.06 -14.86 17.30
CA ASN A 44 1.24 -14.71 18.16
C ASN A 44 1.16 -13.48 19.09
N GLN A 45 -0.02 -13.18 19.59
CA GLN A 45 -0.29 -11.97 20.38
C GLN A 45 0.57 -11.87 21.66
N GLU A 46 0.92 -12.99 22.27
CA GLU A 46 1.74 -13.05 23.49
C GLU A 46 3.25 -12.89 23.22
N LYS A 47 3.67 -12.90 21.95
CA LYS A 47 5.08 -12.77 21.60
C LYS A 47 5.61 -11.40 21.98
N THR A 48 6.76 -11.39 22.68
CA THR A 48 7.45 -10.15 23.07
C THR A 48 8.13 -9.52 21.87
N LEU A 49 7.89 -8.23 21.68
CA LEU A 49 8.56 -7.40 20.67
C LEU A 49 9.98 -7.04 21.12
N SER A 50 10.91 -6.96 20.16
CA SER A 50 12.19 -6.33 20.41
C SER A 50 12.02 -4.83 20.73
N LYS A 51 12.97 -4.23 21.42
CA LYS A 51 12.96 -2.79 21.69
C LYS A 51 12.91 -2.00 20.37
N LYS A 52 13.71 -2.41 19.38
CA LYS A 52 13.76 -1.78 18.05
C LYS A 52 12.39 -1.83 17.34
N ASP A 53 11.73 -2.97 17.35
CA ASP A 53 10.43 -3.11 16.70
C ASP A 53 9.35 -2.27 17.40
N LEU A 54 9.38 -2.26 18.74
CA LEU A 54 8.45 -1.45 19.52
C LEU A 54 8.64 0.06 19.24
N ASP A 55 9.90 0.52 19.22
CA ASP A 55 10.21 1.93 18.94
C ASP A 55 9.78 2.33 17.52
N ASN A 56 10.07 1.47 16.52
CA ASN A 56 9.62 1.68 15.14
C ASN A 56 8.10 1.70 15.04
N PHE A 57 7.42 0.75 15.68
CA PHE A 57 5.96 0.72 15.68
C PHE A 57 5.37 1.99 16.28
N ASN A 58 5.84 2.41 17.45
CA ASN A 58 5.38 3.64 18.07
C ASN A 58 5.62 4.88 17.20
N TYR A 59 6.75 4.96 16.52
CA TYR A 59 7.05 6.04 15.57
C TYR A 59 6.02 6.09 14.42
N LEU A 60 5.68 4.94 13.82
CA LEU A 60 4.67 4.87 12.76
C LEU A 60 3.27 5.24 13.27
N ILE A 61 2.91 4.81 14.48
CA ILE A 61 1.63 5.18 15.12
C ILE A 61 1.53 6.69 15.34
N GLU A 62 2.60 7.35 15.80
CA GLU A 62 2.59 8.81 15.95
C GLU A 62 2.46 9.55 14.61
N LYS A 63 3.05 9.05 13.54
CA LYS A 63 2.83 9.58 12.20
C LYS A 63 1.39 9.36 11.72
N ARG A 64 0.85 8.16 11.91
CA ARG A 64 -0.53 7.83 11.54
C ARG A 64 -1.54 8.71 12.28
N LYS A 65 -1.32 8.94 13.56
CA LYS A 65 -2.12 9.86 14.40
C LYS A 65 -2.18 11.28 13.83
N LYS A 66 -1.09 11.76 13.20
CA LYS A 66 -1.04 13.05 12.51
C LYS A 66 -1.74 13.05 11.14
N GLY A 67 -2.38 11.94 10.74
CA GLY A 67 -3.10 11.80 9.48
C GLY A 67 -2.27 11.23 8.31
N GLU A 68 -1.00 10.84 8.52
CA GLU A 68 -0.19 10.30 7.43
C GLU A 68 -0.81 9.00 6.90
N PRO A 69 -1.02 8.86 5.57
CA PRO A 69 -1.63 7.67 4.98
C PRO A 69 -0.82 6.40 5.23
N ILE A 70 -1.50 5.28 5.49
CA ILE A 70 -0.85 3.98 5.71
C ILE A 70 0.08 3.61 4.55
N ALA A 71 -0.35 3.84 3.31
CA ALA A 71 0.46 3.53 2.13
C ALA A 71 1.81 4.27 2.12
N TYR A 72 1.86 5.51 2.60
CA TYR A 72 3.14 6.23 2.71
C TYR A 72 3.98 5.77 3.89
N LEU A 73 3.36 5.31 4.98
CA LEU A 73 4.07 4.78 6.14
C LEU A 73 4.71 3.43 5.85
N THR A 74 4.04 2.57 5.06
CA THR A 74 4.53 1.25 4.66
C THR A 74 5.35 1.30 3.37
N GLY A 75 5.24 2.40 2.59
CA GLY A 75 5.91 2.56 1.30
C GLY A 75 5.28 1.75 0.17
N LYS A 76 4.08 1.20 0.37
CA LYS A 76 3.45 0.28 -0.57
C LYS A 76 1.92 0.37 -0.58
N LYS A 77 1.34 0.00 -1.72
CA LYS A 77 -0.11 -0.03 -1.95
C LYS A 77 -0.46 -1.17 -2.91
N ASP A 78 -1.42 -2.00 -2.49
CA ASP A 78 -2.02 -2.99 -3.38
C ASP A 78 -2.93 -2.29 -4.39
N PHE A 79 -2.82 -2.68 -5.64
CA PHE A 79 -3.67 -2.24 -6.74
C PHE A 79 -3.78 -3.36 -7.76
N TRP A 80 -5.01 -3.65 -8.24
CA TRP A 80 -5.27 -4.78 -9.09
C TRP A 80 -4.80 -6.07 -8.42
N LYS A 81 -3.91 -6.82 -9.04
CA LYS A 81 -3.36 -8.08 -8.52
C LYS A 81 -1.93 -7.92 -7.97
N HIS A 82 -1.46 -6.70 -7.76
CA HIS A 82 -0.04 -6.43 -7.51
C HIS A 82 0.17 -5.39 -6.41
N GLU A 83 1.33 -5.46 -5.76
CA GLU A 83 1.80 -4.46 -4.81
C GLU A 83 2.70 -3.45 -5.54
N PHE A 84 2.43 -2.16 -5.37
CA PHE A 84 3.18 -1.05 -5.94
C PHE A 84 3.88 -0.24 -4.87
N LYS A 85 5.11 0.18 -5.15
CA LYS A 85 5.83 1.13 -4.30
C LYS A 85 5.19 2.50 -4.41
N VAL A 86 5.03 3.17 -3.27
CA VAL A 86 4.52 4.53 -3.20
C VAL A 86 5.33 5.36 -2.21
N SER A 87 5.41 6.65 -2.46
CA SER A 87 6.05 7.63 -1.59
C SER A 87 5.18 8.88 -1.50
N LYS A 88 5.58 9.84 -0.68
CA LYS A 88 4.86 11.12 -0.56
C LYS A 88 4.81 11.93 -1.86
N ASP A 89 5.70 11.61 -2.79
CA ASP A 89 5.78 12.28 -4.09
C ASP A 89 4.89 11.63 -5.15
N ILE A 90 4.27 10.48 -4.83
CA ILE A 90 3.47 9.68 -5.77
C ILE A 90 2.02 9.64 -5.26
N LEU A 91 1.05 9.88 -6.14
CA LEU A 91 -0.35 9.70 -5.80
C LEU A 91 -0.64 8.23 -5.44
N ILE A 92 -1.24 8.01 -4.28
CA ILE A 92 -1.64 6.66 -3.86
C ILE A 92 -2.69 6.12 -4.84
N PRO A 93 -2.47 4.95 -5.46
CA PRO A 93 -3.45 4.30 -6.33
C PRO A 93 -4.83 4.18 -5.65
N ARG A 94 -5.88 4.55 -6.38
CA ARG A 94 -7.25 4.48 -5.89
C ARG A 94 -7.94 3.21 -6.39
N PRO A 95 -8.74 2.52 -5.55
CA PRO A 95 -9.47 1.32 -5.98
C PRO A 95 -10.35 1.55 -7.22
N ASP A 96 -11.03 2.69 -7.29
CA ASP A 96 -11.90 3.05 -8.41
C ASP A 96 -11.16 3.09 -9.76
N SER A 97 -9.85 3.33 -9.74
CA SER A 97 -9.02 3.31 -10.96
C SER A 97 -8.81 1.90 -11.52
N GLU A 98 -9.14 0.83 -10.79
CA GLU A 98 -9.09 -0.55 -11.28
C GLU A 98 -10.09 -0.77 -12.42
N LEU A 99 -11.21 -0.03 -12.44
CA LEU A 99 -12.18 -0.02 -13.54
C LEU A 99 -11.56 0.37 -14.89
N ILE A 100 -10.52 1.23 -14.86
CA ILE A 100 -9.78 1.61 -16.07
C ILE A 100 -9.03 0.41 -16.63
N VAL A 101 -8.39 -0.38 -15.76
CA VAL A 101 -7.68 -1.62 -16.15
C VAL A 101 -8.68 -2.59 -16.76
N GLU A 102 -9.82 -2.85 -16.09
CA GLU A 102 -10.88 -3.73 -16.60
C GLU A 102 -11.36 -3.31 -17.99
N HIS A 103 -11.66 -2.02 -18.15
CA HIS A 103 -12.14 -1.49 -19.42
C HIS A 103 -11.10 -1.62 -20.54
N ILE A 104 -9.83 -1.30 -20.26
CA ILE A 104 -8.76 -1.48 -21.25
C ILE A 104 -8.66 -2.94 -21.66
N LEU A 105 -8.71 -3.88 -20.70
CA LEU A 105 -8.64 -5.31 -20.99
C LEU A 105 -9.82 -5.79 -21.85
N GLU A 106 -11.01 -5.24 -21.62
CA GLU A 106 -12.21 -5.56 -22.41
C GLU A 106 -12.10 -5.06 -23.85
N VAL A 107 -11.82 -3.76 -24.04
CA VAL A 107 -11.76 -3.16 -25.39
C VAL A 107 -10.60 -3.67 -26.24
N THR A 108 -9.56 -4.21 -25.57
CA THR A 108 -8.39 -4.77 -26.24
C THR A 108 -8.38 -6.30 -26.32
N LYS A 109 -9.47 -6.97 -25.95
CA LYS A 109 -9.51 -8.45 -25.87
C LYS A 109 -9.09 -9.17 -27.16
N ASN A 110 -9.39 -8.57 -28.33
CA ASN A 110 -9.08 -9.12 -29.65
C ASN A 110 -7.77 -8.57 -30.25
N ARG A 111 -6.97 -7.85 -29.47
CA ARG A 111 -5.70 -7.28 -29.92
C ARG A 111 -4.54 -8.14 -29.43
N SER A 112 -3.68 -8.57 -30.35
CA SER A 112 -2.50 -9.37 -30.03
C SER A 112 -1.30 -8.52 -29.58
N LYS A 113 -1.18 -7.29 -30.11
CA LYS A 113 -0.09 -6.34 -29.80
C LYS A 113 -0.64 -4.92 -29.83
N LEU A 114 -0.26 -4.10 -28.87
CA LEU A 114 -0.54 -2.67 -28.83
C LEU A 114 0.60 -1.92 -28.18
N ASN A 115 0.76 -0.64 -28.56
CA ASN A 115 1.56 0.31 -27.82
C ASN A 115 0.63 1.11 -26.91
N VAL A 116 0.97 1.20 -25.63
CA VAL A 116 0.21 1.90 -24.60
C VAL A 116 1.05 3.05 -24.07
N LEU A 117 0.49 4.24 -24.04
CA LEU A 117 1.09 5.42 -23.44
C LEU A 117 0.29 5.80 -22.19
N ASP A 118 0.97 5.90 -21.06
CA ASP A 118 0.41 6.40 -19.79
C ASP A 118 1.01 7.78 -19.48
N ILE A 119 0.15 8.80 -19.49
CA ILE A 119 0.54 10.20 -19.24
C ILE A 119 0.17 10.55 -17.79
N GLY A 120 1.20 10.82 -16.96
CA GLY A 120 1.04 10.95 -15.52
C GLY A 120 1.10 9.58 -14.84
N VAL A 121 2.11 8.78 -15.20
CA VAL A 121 2.22 7.37 -14.83
C VAL A 121 2.25 7.12 -13.31
N GLY A 122 2.70 8.08 -12.52
CA GLY A 122 2.75 8.00 -11.07
C GLY A 122 3.50 6.77 -10.57
N SER A 123 2.79 5.87 -9.87
CA SER A 123 3.33 4.58 -9.40
C SER A 123 3.48 3.52 -10.50
N GLY A 124 3.00 3.81 -11.71
CA GLY A 124 2.91 2.83 -12.80
C GLY A 124 1.76 1.83 -12.65
N CYS A 125 0.88 2.00 -11.67
CA CYS A 125 -0.11 0.97 -11.32
C CYS A 125 -1.07 0.63 -12.47
N LEU A 126 -1.52 1.62 -13.27
CA LEU A 126 -2.39 1.38 -14.41
C LEU A 126 -1.63 0.67 -15.53
N LEU A 127 -0.55 1.28 -16.00
CA LEU A 127 0.25 0.76 -17.12
C LEU A 127 0.76 -0.64 -16.84
N LEU A 128 1.42 -0.85 -15.69
CA LEU A 128 2.02 -2.15 -15.36
C LEU A 128 0.97 -3.24 -15.13
N SER A 129 -0.21 -2.90 -14.60
CA SER A 129 -1.32 -3.86 -14.48
C SER A 129 -1.81 -4.32 -15.83
N VAL A 130 -1.97 -3.39 -16.79
CA VAL A 130 -2.36 -3.74 -18.18
C VAL A 130 -1.29 -4.59 -18.86
N LEU A 131 -0.01 -4.22 -18.75
CA LEU A 131 1.09 -4.96 -19.40
C LEU A 131 1.26 -6.37 -18.82
N LYS A 132 1.01 -6.56 -17.54
CA LYS A 132 1.05 -7.91 -16.93
C LYS A 132 -0.09 -8.81 -17.40
N GLU A 133 -1.28 -8.26 -17.65
CA GLU A 133 -2.41 -9.00 -18.24
C GLU A 133 -2.27 -9.19 -19.76
N ARG A 134 -1.44 -8.40 -20.42
CA ARG A 134 -1.18 -8.40 -21.87
C ARG A 134 0.33 -8.39 -22.17
N PRO A 135 1.03 -9.54 -22.01
CA PRO A 135 2.50 -9.60 -22.10
C PRO A 135 3.09 -9.17 -23.45
N ASN A 136 2.29 -9.20 -24.51
CA ASN A 136 2.71 -8.79 -25.84
C ASN A 136 2.51 -7.29 -26.14
N PHE A 137 1.94 -6.54 -25.18
CA PHE A 137 1.80 -5.10 -25.31
C PHE A 137 3.11 -4.43 -24.93
N TYR A 138 3.41 -3.32 -25.57
CA TYR A 138 4.52 -2.44 -25.21
C TYR A 138 3.98 -1.18 -24.55
N GLY A 139 4.58 -0.76 -23.45
CA GLY A 139 4.12 0.39 -22.68
C GLY A 139 5.20 1.43 -22.44
N VAL A 140 4.81 2.70 -22.54
CA VAL A 140 5.63 3.86 -22.15
C VAL A 140 4.83 4.66 -21.14
N GLY A 141 5.45 4.94 -19.98
CA GLY A 141 4.91 5.85 -18.98
C GLY A 141 5.73 7.15 -18.95
N ILE A 142 5.06 8.27 -18.85
CA ILE A 142 5.69 9.57 -18.67
C ILE A 142 5.07 10.28 -17.46
N ASP A 143 5.89 11.03 -16.73
CA ASP A 143 5.45 11.85 -15.60
C ASP A 143 6.25 13.13 -15.54
N ILE A 144 5.64 14.22 -15.03
CA ILE A 144 6.32 15.48 -14.79
C ILE A 144 7.22 15.38 -13.54
N ASN A 145 6.88 14.49 -12.62
CA ASN A 145 7.65 14.27 -11.41
C ASN A 145 8.71 13.19 -11.64
N GLN A 146 9.97 13.58 -11.69
CA GLN A 146 11.10 12.66 -11.88
C GLN A 146 11.20 11.55 -10.84
N LYS A 147 10.55 11.69 -9.68
CA LYS A 147 10.53 10.65 -8.64
C LYS A 147 9.52 9.53 -8.92
N CYS A 148 8.73 9.66 -9.97
CA CYS A 148 7.80 8.64 -10.46
C CYS A 148 8.43 7.71 -11.50
N ILE A 149 9.65 8.01 -11.96
CA ILE A 149 10.34 7.31 -13.05
C ILE A 149 11.58 6.60 -12.54
#